data_c1b2c1ed487fbc47354ad7a5f31a6523
#
_entry.id   c1b2c1ed487fbc47354ad7a5f31a6523
#
_cell.length_a   1.000
_cell.length_b   1.000
_cell.length_c   1.000
_cell.angle_alpha   90.00
_cell.angle_beta   90.00
_cell.angle_gamma   90.00
#
_symmetry.space_group_name_H-M   'P 1'
#
loop_
_entity.id
_entity.type
_entity.pdbx_description
1 polymer ?
#
loop_
_entity_poly.entity_id
_entity_poly.type
_entity_poly.pdbx_seq_one_letter_code
_entity_poly.pdbx_strand_id
1 'polypeptide(L)'
;MSIYDTLNEQQKQGVFTVEGPVLLLAGAGSGKTRVLTHRIAYLIEEIGINPWNIMAITFTNKAAGEMKERVEDLVGFGSDSIWVTTFHSTCVRILRRFIDRLGYDNNFVIYDTDDQKSLMKDVCKRLEIDTKVHKEKTILNAISSAKDELIGPKEYYQNTLGDYSKQKIALAYEEYQKALKNNNALDFDDIIVKTIE
;
A
#
# COMPACT_ATOMS: atom_id res chain seq x y z
N MET A 1 34.51 -17.85 3.79
CA MET A 1 33.54 -17.66 4.91
C MET A 1 32.23 -17.29 4.25
N SER A 2 31.16 -18.06 4.46
CA SER A 2 29.87 -17.78 3.86
C SER A 2 29.22 -16.57 4.55
N ILE A 3 28.45 -15.74 3.81
CA ILE A 3 27.66 -14.65 4.38
C ILE A 3 26.68 -15.14 5.46
N TYR A 4 26.32 -16.41 5.43
CA TYR A 4 25.40 -17.05 6.38
C TYR A 4 26.07 -17.50 7.69
N ASP A 5 27.40 -17.57 7.75
CA ASP A 5 28.14 -18.00 8.97
C ASP A 5 27.92 -17.06 10.16
N THR A 6 27.56 -15.82 9.88
CA THR A 6 27.31 -14.79 10.87
C THR A 6 25.89 -14.77 11.44
N LEU A 7 25.02 -15.66 10.96
CA LEU A 7 23.63 -15.81 11.40
C LEU A 7 23.52 -16.84 12.54
N ASN A 8 22.64 -16.58 13.51
CA ASN A 8 22.29 -17.61 14.48
C ASN A 8 21.35 -18.67 13.86
N GLU A 9 21.11 -19.77 14.60
CA GLU A 9 20.34 -20.90 14.08
C GLU A 9 18.89 -20.54 13.68
N GLN A 10 18.21 -19.71 14.47
CA GLN A 10 16.85 -19.24 14.18
C GLN A 10 16.83 -18.36 12.92
N GLN A 11 17.83 -17.50 12.77
CA GLN A 11 17.98 -16.66 11.59
C GLN A 11 18.26 -17.51 10.35
N LYS A 12 19.14 -18.53 10.45
CA LYS A 12 19.40 -19.48 9.37
C LYS A 12 18.13 -20.23 8.97
N GLN A 13 17.35 -20.69 9.94
CA GLN A 13 16.08 -21.34 9.65
C GLN A 13 15.14 -20.42 8.86
N GLY A 14 15.03 -19.14 9.23
CA GLY A 14 14.24 -18.16 8.49
C GLY A 14 14.76 -17.86 7.08
N VAL A 15 16.09 -17.91 6.88
CA VAL A 15 16.73 -17.70 5.57
C VAL A 15 16.51 -18.91 4.64
N PHE A 16 16.73 -20.12 5.13
CA PHE A 16 16.78 -21.33 4.29
C PHE A 16 15.42 -22.00 4.06
N THR A 17 14.38 -21.66 4.83
CA THR A 17 13.03 -22.19 4.58
C THR A 17 12.40 -21.44 3.42
N VAL A 18 12.47 -21.95 2.21
CA VAL A 18 12.03 -21.28 0.98
C VAL A 18 10.65 -21.68 0.50
N GLU A 19 10.15 -22.83 0.95
CA GLU A 19 8.85 -23.35 0.54
C GLU A 19 7.71 -22.88 1.46
N GLY A 20 6.61 -22.46 0.85
CA GLY A 20 5.39 -22.07 1.55
C GLY A 20 5.48 -20.73 2.31
N PRO A 21 4.40 -20.35 3.03
CA PRO A 21 4.38 -19.13 3.82
C PRO A 21 5.20 -19.29 5.10
N VAL A 22 6.08 -18.32 5.37
CA VAL A 22 6.95 -18.29 6.56
C VAL A 22 6.66 -17.04 7.38
N LEU A 23 6.32 -17.23 8.65
CA LEU A 23 6.14 -16.16 9.63
C LEU A 23 7.32 -16.13 10.60
N LEU A 24 8.02 -14.99 10.68
CA LEU A 24 9.13 -14.76 11.62
C LEU A 24 8.68 -13.81 12.74
N LEU A 25 8.51 -14.33 13.94
CA LEU A 25 8.24 -13.54 15.14
C LEU A 25 9.55 -13.10 15.78
N ALA A 26 9.80 -11.79 15.76
CA ALA A 26 11.09 -11.26 16.17
C ALA A 26 10.95 -9.90 16.85
N GLY A 27 11.57 -9.73 18.01
CA GLY A 27 11.60 -8.48 18.79
C GLY A 27 12.45 -7.37 18.13
N ALA A 28 12.42 -6.17 18.70
CA ALA A 28 13.31 -5.09 18.27
C ALA A 28 14.78 -5.52 18.45
N GLY A 29 15.64 -5.17 17.50
CA GLY A 29 17.08 -5.51 17.55
C GLY A 29 17.45 -6.98 17.26
N SER A 30 16.47 -7.86 17.02
CA SER A 30 16.73 -9.30 16.77
C SER A 30 17.31 -9.60 15.37
N GLY A 31 17.45 -8.60 14.52
CA GLY A 31 17.97 -8.77 13.15
C GLY A 31 16.94 -9.15 12.10
N LYS A 32 15.64 -8.80 12.27
CA LYS A 32 14.59 -9.06 11.27
C LYS A 32 14.98 -8.68 9.84
N THR A 33 15.44 -7.46 9.66
CA THR A 33 15.87 -6.98 8.32
C THR A 33 17.06 -7.78 7.80
N ARG A 34 17.98 -8.18 8.70
CA ARG A 34 19.11 -9.03 8.32
C ARG A 34 18.68 -10.39 7.81
N VAL A 35 17.69 -11.02 8.45
CA VAL A 35 17.12 -12.28 7.95
C VAL A 35 16.50 -12.09 6.56
N LEU A 36 15.71 -11.02 6.35
CA LEU A 36 15.10 -10.73 5.04
C LEU A 36 16.14 -10.52 3.95
N THR A 37 17.16 -9.71 4.19
CA THR A 37 18.21 -9.44 3.19
C THR A 37 19.02 -10.68 2.85
N HIS A 38 19.39 -11.50 3.85
CA HIS A 38 20.09 -12.77 3.61
C HIS A 38 19.20 -13.81 2.94
N ARG A 39 17.88 -13.81 3.22
CA ARG A 39 16.91 -14.65 2.50
C ARG A 39 16.82 -14.28 1.02
N ILE A 40 16.81 -12.99 0.70
CA ILE A 40 16.83 -12.53 -0.69
C ILE A 40 18.12 -12.99 -1.37
N ALA A 41 19.27 -12.79 -0.72
CA ALA A 41 20.55 -13.25 -1.25
C ALA A 41 20.57 -14.77 -1.49
N TYR A 42 20.06 -15.56 -0.55
CA TYR A 42 19.94 -16.99 -0.66
C TYR A 42 19.07 -17.44 -1.85
N LEU A 43 17.91 -16.79 -2.02
CA LEU A 43 17.01 -17.08 -3.14
C LEU A 43 17.66 -16.83 -4.51
N ILE A 44 18.52 -15.81 -4.60
CA ILE A 44 19.18 -15.45 -5.86
C ILE A 44 20.39 -16.35 -6.12
N GLU A 45 21.30 -16.43 -5.14
CA GLU A 45 22.61 -17.03 -5.36
C GLU A 45 22.63 -18.55 -5.26
N GLU A 46 21.85 -19.11 -4.31
CA GLU A 46 21.86 -20.55 -4.05
C GLU A 46 20.69 -21.27 -4.73
N ILE A 47 19.50 -20.67 -4.73
CA ILE A 47 18.31 -21.26 -5.34
C ILE A 47 18.19 -20.89 -6.83
N GLY A 48 18.84 -19.81 -7.27
CA GLY A 48 18.81 -19.34 -8.66
C GLY A 48 17.52 -18.64 -9.07
N ILE A 49 16.79 -18.06 -8.12
CA ILE A 49 15.60 -17.27 -8.43
C ILE A 49 16.00 -15.97 -9.13
N ASN A 50 15.37 -15.71 -10.27
CA ASN A 50 15.60 -14.46 -10.97
C ASN A 50 15.18 -13.26 -10.12
N PRO A 51 16.04 -12.23 -9.92
CA PRO A 51 15.75 -11.05 -9.14
C PRO A 51 14.42 -10.36 -9.49
N TRP A 52 14.01 -10.38 -10.75
CA TRP A 52 12.72 -9.83 -11.21
C TRP A 52 11.49 -10.51 -10.58
N ASN A 53 11.65 -11.73 -10.10
CA ASN A 53 10.57 -12.50 -9.46
C ASN A 53 10.52 -12.29 -7.94
N ILE A 54 11.37 -11.40 -7.40
CA ILE A 54 11.45 -11.13 -5.97
C ILE A 54 10.85 -9.76 -5.68
N MET A 55 9.91 -9.73 -4.74
CA MET A 55 9.30 -8.51 -4.21
C MET A 55 9.55 -8.44 -2.71
N ALA A 56 10.21 -7.36 -2.25
CA ALA A 56 10.47 -7.07 -0.86
C ALA A 56 9.77 -5.75 -0.48
N ILE A 57 8.82 -5.83 0.44
CA ILE A 57 7.96 -4.69 0.79
C ILE A 57 8.25 -4.22 2.21
N THR A 58 8.32 -2.91 2.39
CA THR A 58 8.45 -2.23 3.69
C THR A 58 7.35 -1.18 3.88
N PHE A 59 7.27 -0.60 5.08
CA PHE A 59 6.31 0.47 5.37
C PHE A 59 6.81 1.87 5.01
N THR A 60 8.12 2.10 4.95
CA THR A 60 8.69 3.43 4.72
C THR A 60 9.73 3.42 3.61
N ASN A 61 9.80 4.53 2.85
CA ASN A 61 10.80 4.69 1.80
C ASN A 61 12.24 4.61 2.36
N LYS A 62 12.47 5.11 3.59
CA LYS A 62 13.76 4.99 4.26
C LYS A 62 14.14 3.51 4.47
N ALA A 63 13.22 2.71 5.02
CA ALA A 63 13.48 1.28 5.23
C ALA A 63 13.66 0.52 3.90
N ALA A 64 12.95 0.92 2.84
CA ALA A 64 13.14 0.36 1.52
C ALA A 64 14.54 0.68 0.96
N GLY A 65 15.01 1.92 1.09
CA GLY A 65 16.37 2.32 0.70
C GLY A 65 17.44 1.55 1.46
N GLU A 66 17.35 1.50 2.80
CA GLU A 66 18.28 0.73 3.64
C GLU A 66 18.28 -0.77 3.31
N MET A 67 17.11 -1.34 3.00
CA MET A 67 17.02 -2.75 2.59
C MET A 67 17.69 -2.96 1.23
N LYS A 68 17.46 -2.06 0.28
CA LYS A 68 18.06 -2.13 -1.05
C LYS A 68 19.58 -2.12 -0.98
N GLU A 69 20.17 -1.14 -0.28
CA GLU A 69 21.62 -1.05 -0.05
C GLU A 69 22.20 -2.36 0.54
N ARG A 70 21.55 -2.90 1.58
CA ARG A 70 22.01 -4.14 2.21
C ARG A 70 21.90 -5.37 1.29
N VAL A 71 20.93 -5.41 0.40
CA VAL A 71 20.81 -6.49 -0.60
C VAL A 71 21.89 -6.32 -1.66
N GLU A 72 22.15 -5.11 -2.12
CA GLU A 72 23.23 -4.78 -3.05
C GLU A 72 24.60 -5.23 -2.52
N ASP A 73 24.88 -4.98 -1.23
CA ASP A 73 26.11 -5.38 -0.56
C ASP A 73 26.27 -6.93 -0.51
N LEU A 74 25.15 -7.67 -0.45
CA LEU A 74 25.17 -9.13 -0.33
C LEU A 74 25.20 -9.86 -1.67
N VAL A 75 24.44 -9.38 -2.66
CA VAL A 75 24.20 -10.09 -3.94
C VAL A 75 25.07 -9.56 -5.08
N GLY A 76 25.48 -8.30 -5.01
CA GLY A 76 26.26 -7.65 -6.07
C GLY A 76 25.43 -7.44 -7.35
N PHE A 77 25.66 -8.24 -8.37
CA PHE A 77 25.05 -8.05 -9.69
C PHE A 77 23.56 -8.46 -9.74
N GLY A 78 22.73 -7.58 -10.33
CA GLY A 78 21.29 -7.87 -10.56
C GLY A 78 20.35 -7.43 -9.44
N SER A 79 20.88 -6.94 -8.30
CA SER A 79 20.09 -6.41 -7.17
C SER A 79 19.13 -5.28 -7.55
N ASP A 80 19.46 -4.46 -8.54
CA ASP A 80 18.63 -3.37 -9.07
C ASP A 80 17.28 -3.85 -9.64
N SER A 81 17.21 -5.11 -10.03
CA SER A 81 16.00 -5.71 -10.60
C SER A 81 14.98 -6.19 -9.57
N ILE A 82 15.36 -6.24 -8.29
CA ILE A 82 14.48 -6.63 -7.19
C ILE A 82 13.49 -5.49 -6.88
N TRP A 83 12.25 -5.82 -6.64
CA TRP A 83 11.25 -4.85 -6.23
C TRP A 83 11.36 -4.57 -4.73
N VAL A 84 12.36 -3.80 -4.31
CA VAL A 84 12.48 -3.33 -2.92
C VAL A 84 11.79 -1.98 -2.79
N THR A 85 10.61 -1.94 -2.18
CA THR A 85 9.76 -0.75 -2.20
C THR A 85 8.73 -0.74 -1.04
N THR A 86 7.88 0.29 -0.95
CA THR A 86 6.75 0.32 -0.02
C THR A 86 5.49 -0.28 -0.64
N PHE A 87 4.49 -0.64 0.20
CA PHE A 87 3.19 -1.09 -0.29
C PHE A 87 2.60 -0.14 -1.32
N HIS A 88 2.49 1.15 -0.99
CA HIS A 88 1.93 2.15 -1.90
C HIS A 88 2.72 2.26 -3.21
N SER A 89 4.04 2.29 -3.14
CA SER A 89 4.87 2.38 -4.36
C SER A 89 4.73 1.14 -5.25
N THR A 90 4.62 -0.06 -4.65
CA THR A 90 4.31 -1.29 -5.39
C THR A 90 2.94 -1.20 -6.07
N CYS A 91 1.91 -0.81 -5.32
CA CYS A 91 0.55 -0.65 -5.84
C CYS A 91 0.50 0.38 -6.98
N VAL A 92 1.13 1.55 -6.82
CA VAL A 92 1.22 2.55 -7.90
C VAL A 92 1.87 1.96 -9.15
N ARG A 93 2.96 1.19 -9.02
CA ARG A 93 3.63 0.55 -10.16
C ARG A 93 2.73 -0.46 -10.87
N ILE A 94 1.94 -1.22 -10.12
CA ILE A 94 0.94 -2.15 -10.68
C ILE A 94 -0.17 -1.37 -11.39
N LEU A 95 -0.74 -0.37 -10.72
CA LEU A 95 -1.83 0.45 -11.26
C LEU A 95 -1.42 1.19 -12.52
N ARG A 96 -0.21 1.77 -12.59
CA ARG A 96 0.30 2.42 -13.81
C ARG A 96 0.30 1.48 -15.03
N ARG A 97 0.26 0.18 -14.82
CA ARG A 97 0.29 -0.83 -15.88
C ARG A 97 -1.08 -1.41 -16.22
N PHE A 98 -2.00 -1.43 -15.25
CA PHE A 98 -3.23 -2.22 -15.37
C PHE A 98 -4.52 -1.48 -15.01
N ILE A 99 -4.46 -0.22 -14.56
CA ILE A 99 -5.63 0.51 -14.04
C ILE A 99 -6.68 0.81 -15.12
N ASP A 100 -6.29 0.77 -16.40
CA ASP A 100 -7.19 0.89 -17.54
C ASP A 100 -8.34 -0.14 -17.48
N ARG A 101 -8.10 -1.31 -16.88
CA ARG A 101 -9.12 -2.33 -16.63
C ARG A 101 -10.23 -1.87 -15.68
N LEU A 102 -9.97 -0.88 -14.83
CA LEU A 102 -10.93 -0.24 -13.94
C LEU A 102 -11.51 1.06 -14.53
N GLY A 103 -11.19 1.37 -15.80
CA GLY A 103 -11.68 2.55 -16.51
C GLY A 103 -11.09 3.86 -16.02
N TYR A 104 -9.81 3.85 -15.67
CA TYR A 104 -8.96 5.03 -15.45
C TYR A 104 -7.89 5.10 -16.53
N ASP A 105 -7.33 6.29 -16.75
CA ASP A 105 -6.13 6.42 -17.58
C ASP A 105 -4.87 6.11 -16.76
N ASN A 106 -3.86 5.50 -17.40
CA ASN A 106 -2.63 5.10 -16.74
C ASN A 106 -1.79 6.28 -16.18
N ASN A 107 -2.07 7.51 -16.62
CA ASN A 107 -1.46 8.76 -16.15
C ASN A 107 -2.21 9.40 -14.96
N PHE A 108 -3.01 8.63 -14.22
CA PHE A 108 -3.78 9.13 -13.08
C PHE A 108 -2.93 9.97 -12.10
N VAL A 109 -3.58 10.90 -11.41
CA VAL A 109 -2.97 11.75 -10.40
C VAL A 109 -3.24 11.16 -9.00
N ILE A 110 -2.28 11.32 -8.09
CA ILE A 110 -2.46 10.94 -6.68
C ILE A 110 -2.73 12.21 -5.90
N TYR A 111 -3.90 12.27 -5.28
CA TYR A 111 -4.32 13.39 -4.44
C TYR A 111 -3.71 13.27 -3.05
N ASP A 112 -2.99 14.30 -2.63
CA ASP A 112 -2.50 14.42 -1.27
C ASP A 112 -3.60 14.85 -0.29
N THR A 113 -3.24 15.06 0.97
CA THR A 113 -4.19 15.44 2.01
C THR A 113 -4.89 16.79 1.76
N ASP A 114 -4.20 17.73 1.11
CA ASP A 114 -4.76 19.04 0.83
C ASP A 114 -5.65 19.02 -0.41
N ASP A 115 -5.28 18.24 -1.43
CA ASP A 115 -6.13 17.96 -2.59
C ASP A 115 -7.44 17.27 -2.17
N GLN A 116 -7.35 16.26 -1.30
CA GLN A 116 -8.52 15.55 -0.77
C GLN A 116 -9.46 16.48 0.00
N LYS A 117 -8.91 17.35 0.86
CA LYS A 117 -9.71 18.33 1.59
C LYS A 117 -10.40 19.33 0.66
N SER A 118 -9.67 19.83 -0.36
CA SER A 118 -10.22 20.74 -1.35
C SER A 118 -11.37 20.10 -2.10
N LEU A 119 -11.18 18.86 -2.59
CA LEU A 119 -12.23 18.11 -3.27
C LEU A 119 -13.43 17.86 -2.35
N MET A 120 -13.19 17.45 -1.09
CA MET A 120 -14.27 17.20 -0.13
C MET A 120 -15.07 18.47 0.18
N LYS A 121 -14.42 19.62 0.25
CA LYS A 121 -15.09 20.91 0.42
C LYS A 121 -16.04 21.20 -0.74
N ASP A 122 -15.64 20.93 -1.96
CA ASP A 122 -16.48 21.10 -3.14
C ASP A 122 -17.64 20.09 -3.16
N VAL A 123 -17.40 18.85 -2.73
CA VAL A 123 -18.44 17.83 -2.53
C VAL A 123 -19.46 18.27 -1.51
N CYS A 124 -19.03 18.72 -0.33
CA CYS A 124 -19.92 19.23 0.71
C CYS A 124 -20.79 20.41 0.22
N LYS A 125 -20.18 21.33 -0.54
CA LYS A 125 -20.91 22.46 -1.13
C LYS A 125 -21.99 21.99 -2.11
N ARG A 126 -21.68 21.03 -2.98
CA ARG A 126 -22.65 20.49 -3.95
C ARG A 126 -23.80 19.73 -3.31
N LEU A 127 -23.54 19.05 -2.21
CA LEU A 127 -24.52 18.27 -1.46
C LEU A 127 -25.21 19.06 -0.35
N GLU A 128 -24.95 20.36 -0.24
CA GLU A 128 -25.48 21.24 0.82
C GLU A 128 -25.23 20.68 2.24
N ILE A 129 -24.07 20.05 2.45
CA ILE A 129 -23.66 19.53 3.75
C ILE A 129 -23.08 20.69 4.58
N ASP A 130 -23.66 20.94 5.75
CA ASP A 130 -23.13 21.94 6.69
C ASP A 130 -21.79 21.45 7.29
N THR A 131 -20.71 22.08 6.85
CA THR A 131 -19.35 21.75 7.31
C THR A 131 -19.05 22.18 8.75
N LYS A 132 -19.92 22.96 9.38
CA LYS A 132 -19.87 23.24 10.83
C LYS A 132 -20.30 22.01 11.64
N VAL A 133 -21.23 21.22 11.11
CA VAL A 133 -21.75 19.99 11.72
C VAL A 133 -20.89 18.80 11.29
N HIS A 134 -20.62 18.67 9.99
CA HIS A 134 -19.84 17.60 9.40
C HIS A 134 -18.55 18.16 8.81
N LYS A 135 -17.49 18.24 9.63
CA LYS A 135 -16.19 18.73 9.17
C LYS A 135 -15.63 17.83 8.07
N GLU A 136 -15.04 18.40 7.03
CA GLU A 136 -14.46 17.69 5.89
C GLU A 136 -13.50 16.58 6.35
N LYS A 137 -12.66 16.87 7.35
CA LYS A 137 -11.73 15.88 7.94
C LYS A 137 -12.46 14.69 8.55
N THR A 138 -13.60 14.91 9.20
CA THR A 138 -14.40 13.82 9.79
C THR A 138 -15.00 12.93 8.72
N ILE A 139 -15.47 13.52 7.62
CA ILE A 139 -16.00 12.77 6.47
C ILE A 139 -14.88 11.96 5.83
N LEU A 140 -13.73 12.58 5.54
CA LEU A 140 -12.57 11.89 4.94
C LEU A 140 -12.07 10.75 5.83
N ASN A 141 -12.01 10.93 7.14
CA ASN A 141 -11.61 9.85 8.05
C ASN A 141 -12.61 8.67 8.03
N ALA A 142 -13.91 8.95 7.95
CA ALA A 142 -14.93 7.90 7.85
C ALA A 142 -14.82 7.13 6.52
N ILE A 143 -14.51 7.84 5.42
CA ILE A 143 -14.25 7.24 4.11
C ILE A 143 -12.98 6.37 4.16
N SER A 144 -11.89 6.88 4.73
CA SER A 144 -10.65 6.14 4.89
C SER A 144 -10.86 4.85 5.68
N SER A 145 -11.56 4.93 6.83
CA SER A 145 -11.91 3.74 7.62
C SER A 145 -12.76 2.72 6.85
N ALA A 146 -13.69 3.18 6.01
CA ALA A 146 -14.49 2.29 5.17
C ALA A 146 -13.61 1.61 4.09
N LYS A 147 -12.69 2.36 3.48
CA LYS A 147 -11.73 1.81 2.50
C LYS A 147 -10.77 0.79 3.13
N ASP A 148 -10.33 1.01 4.37
CA ASP A 148 -9.51 0.04 5.12
C ASP A 148 -10.23 -1.31 5.30
N GLU A 149 -11.55 -1.29 5.41
CA GLU A 149 -12.41 -2.48 5.49
C GLU A 149 -12.89 -2.96 4.12
N LEU A 150 -12.42 -2.37 3.02
CA LEU A 150 -12.85 -2.63 1.63
C LEU A 150 -14.35 -2.36 1.40
N ILE A 151 -14.97 -1.52 2.23
CA ILE A 151 -16.37 -1.13 2.11
C ILE A 151 -16.51 0.01 1.09
N GLY A 152 -17.11 -0.28 -0.05
CA GLY A 152 -17.37 0.71 -1.09
C GLY A 152 -18.55 1.65 -0.77
N PRO A 153 -18.73 2.76 -1.54
CA PRO A 153 -19.77 3.75 -1.26
C PRO A 153 -21.19 3.18 -1.15
N LYS A 154 -21.54 2.25 -2.03
CA LYS A 154 -22.88 1.63 -2.04
C LYS A 154 -23.15 0.79 -0.79
N GLU A 155 -22.18 -0.01 -0.40
CA GLU A 155 -22.26 -0.84 0.81
C GLU A 155 -22.26 0.03 2.06
N TYR A 156 -21.41 1.06 2.10
CA TYR A 156 -21.40 2.02 3.20
C TYR A 156 -22.77 2.69 3.37
N TYR A 157 -23.42 3.08 2.28
CA TYR A 157 -24.79 3.63 2.33
C TYR A 157 -25.79 2.65 2.94
N GLN A 158 -25.74 1.39 2.53
CA GLN A 158 -26.62 0.35 3.06
C GLN A 158 -26.41 0.11 4.56
N ASN A 159 -25.16 0.11 5.00
CA ASN A 159 -24.78 -0.09 6.41
C ASN A 159 -25.19 1.10 7.31
N THR A 160 -25.52 2.25 6.72
CA THR A 160 -25.91 3.47 7.45
C THR A 160 -27.41 3.77 7.39
N LEU A 161 -28.22 2.85 6.85
CA LEU A 161 -29.67 3.02 6.80
C LEU A 161 -30.26 3.21 8.22
N GLY A 162 -31.06 4.26 8.39
CA GLY A 162 -31.64 4.65 9.69
C GLY A 162 -30.84 5.68 10.49
N ASP A 163 -29.60 5.98 10.11
CA ASP A 163 -28.76 7.02 10.71
C ASP A 163 -28.57 8.20 9.72
N TYR A 164 -29.40 9.24 9.87
CA TYR A 164 -29.40 10.40 8.97
C TYR A 164 -28.04 11.09 8.88
N SER A 165 -27.28 11.14 9.97
CA SER A 165 -25.95 11.78 9.99
C SER A 165 -24.95 10.97 9.17
N LYS A 166 -24.94 9.64 9.33
CA LYS A 166 -24.08 8.75 8.57
C LYS A 166 -24.49 8.64 7.10
N GLN A 167 -25.78 8.75 6.80
CA GLN A 167 -26.25 8.78 5.40
C GLN A 167 -25.72 10.00 4.64
N LYS A 168 -25.56 11.15 5.30
CA LYS A 168 -24.89 12.30 4.66
C LYS A 168 -23.43 12.01 4.33
N ILE A 169 -22.72 11.30 5.21
CA ILE A 169 -21.35 10.86 4.94
C ILE A 169 -21.32 9.86 3.77
N ALA A 170 -22.29 8.95 3.70
CA ALA A 170 -22.41 7.98 2.62
C ALA A 170 -22.61 8.66 1.26
N LEU A 171 -23.48 9.68 1.19
CA LEU A 171 -23.67 10.49 -0.01
C LEU A 171 -22.39 11.26 -0.39
N ALA A 172 -21.69 11.80 0.60
CA ALA A 172 -20.41 12.46 0.37
C ALA A 172 -19.36 11.48 -0.14
N TYR A 173 -19.31 10.25 0.36
CA TYR A 173 -18.41 9.21 -0.10
C TYR A 173 -18.65 8.86 -1.58
N GLU A 174 -19.92 8.64 -1.96
CA GLU A 174 -20.27 8.34 -3.34
C GLU A 174 -19.86 9.47 -4.29
N GLU A 175 -20.17 10.72 -3.94
CA GLU A 175 -19.85 11.88 -4.76
C GLU A 175 -18.35 12.18 -4.81
N TYR A 176 -17.62 11.93 -3.71
CA TYR A 176 -16.17 12.03 -3.64
C TYR A 176 -15.49 11.03 -4.57
N GLN A 177 -15.92 9.76 -4.55
CA GLN A 177 -15.37 8.73 -5.43
C GLN A 177 -15.66 9.01 -6.91
N LYS A 178 -16.87 9.52 -7.23
CA LYS A 178 -17.21 9.97 -8.59
C LYS A 178 -16.31 11.12 -9.04
N ALA A 179 -16.07 12.07 -8.15
CA ALA A 179 -15.22 13.22 -8.46
C ALA A 179 -13.76 12.81 -8.67
N LEU A 180 -13.20 11.93 -7.83
CA LEU A 180 -11.88 11.36 -8.04
C LEU A 180 -11.79 10.68 -9.41
N LYS A 181 -12.75 9.83 -9.75
CA LYS A 181 -12.76 9.13 -11.03
C LYS A 181 -12.84 10.09 -12.22
N ASN A 182 -13.69 11.11 -12.15
CA ASN A 182 -13.84 12.10 -13.22
C ASN A 182 -12.56 12.92 -13.42
N ASN A 183 -11.78 13.13 -12.36
CA ASN A 183 -10.49 13.81 -12.41
C ASN A 183 -9.32 12.88 -12.77
N ASN A 184 -9.59 11.62 -13.08
CA ASN A 184 -8.57 10.58 -13.24
C ASN A 184 -7.58 10.59 -12.08
N ALA A 185 -8.09 10.62 -10.85
CA ALA A 185 -7.33 10.74 -9.62
C ALA A 185 -7.64 9.59 -8.64
N LEU A 186 -6.66 9.26 -7.83
CA LEU A 186 -6.76 8.32 -6.71
C LEU A 186 -6.29 9.04 -5.44
N ASP A 187 -6.90 8.77 -4.31
CA ASP A 187 -6.30 9.10 -3.02
C ASP A 187 -5.37 7.97 -2.52
N PHE A 188 -4.75 8.15 -1.34
CA PHE A 188 -3.81 7.16 -0.82
C PHE A 188 -4.46 5.81 -0.53
N ASP A 189 -5.69 5.78 -0.05
CA ASP A 189 -6.42 4.55 0.24
C ASP A 189 -6.79 3.84 -1.07
N ASP A 190 -7.22 4.60 -2.09
CA ASP A 190 -7.54 4.06 -3.42
C ASP A 190 -6.35 3.35 -4.07
N ILE A 191 -5.12 3.78 -3.81
CA ILE A 191 -3.93 3.11 -4.36
C ILE A 191 -3.92 1.63 -3.95
N ILE A 192 -4.26 1.31 -2.71
CA ILE A 192 -4.32 -0.08 -2.23
C ILE A 192 -5.61 -0.75 -2.68
N VAL A 193 -6.77 -0.11 -2.45
CA VAL A 193 -8.09 -0.67 -2.80
C VAL A 193 -8.18 -1.02 -4.29
N LYS A 194 -7.78 -0.11 -5.18
CA LYS A 194 -7.83 -0.33 -6.63
C LYS A 194 -6.79 -1.35 -7.14
N THR A 195 -5.78 -1.66 -6.35
CA THR A 195 -4.84 -2.75 -6.65
C THR A 195 -5.44 -4.11 -6.30
N ILE A 196 -6.33 -4.17 -5.30
CA ILE A 196 -7.03 -5.39 -4.89
C ILE A 196 -8.17 -5.72 -5.88
N GLU A 197 -8.89 -4.71 -6.37
CA GLU A 197 -9.91 -4.86 -7.42
C GLU A 197 -9.30 -5.38 -8.75
#